data_41d66f6ba4884f700ba6277b2957d537
#
_entry.id   41d66f6ba4884f700ba6277b2957d537
#
_cell.length_a   1.000
_cell.length_b   1.000
_cell.length_c   1.000
_cell.angle_alpha   90.00
_cell.angle_beta   90.00
_cell.angle_gamma   90.00
#
_symmetry.space_group_name_H-M   'P 1'
#
loop_
_entity.id
_entity.type
_entity.pdbx_description
1 polymer ?
#
loop_
_entity_poly.entity_id
_entity_poly.type
_entity_poly.pdbx_seq_one_letter_code
_entity_poly.pdbx_strand_id
1 'polypeptide(L)'
;MKNEEQKLYQIGEYVRICRKKGGYRQEELAEGVDVSKMTISRIENGENAMSILLFFQIVSFLDISEEEVIRLFRNCDKECREAQGWR
;
A
#
# COMPACT_ATOMS: atom_id res chain seq x y z
N MET A 1 16.85 -2.99 -6.06
CA MET A 1 16.70 -1.82 -6.21
C MET A 1 15.54 -1.45 -6.95
N LYS A 2 15.48 -1.56 -8.25
CA LYS A 2 14.32 -1.17 -8.99
C LYS A 2 13.08 -1.93 -8.61
N ASN A 3 13.20 -3.24 -8.38
CA ASN A 3 12.04 -4.03 -8.00
C ASN A 3 11.45 -3.56 -6.67
N GLU A 4 12.32 -3.23 -5.74
CA GLU A 4 11.87 -2.78 -4.45
C GLU A 4 11.19 -1.43 -4.56
N GLU A 5 11.77 -0.53 -5.33
CA GLU A 5 11.18 0.79 -5.54
C GLU A 5 9.84 0.68 -6.24
N GLN A 6 9.75 -0.20 -7.23
CA GLN A 6 8.49 -0.39 -7.93
C GLN A 6 7.41 -0.95 -7.02
N LYS A 7 7.79 -1.87 -6.15
CA LYS A 7 6.83 -2.45 -5.21
C LYS A 7 6.32 -1.40 -4.24
N LEU A 8 7.21 -0.55 -3.75
CA LEU A 8 6.79 0.52 -2.86
C LEU A 8 5.82 1.46 -3.57
N TYR A 9 6.13 1.79 -4.81
CA TYR A 9 5.26 2.65 -5.58
C TYR A 9 3.89 2.01 -5.81
N GLN A 10 3.88 0.73 -6.15
CA GLN A 10 2.62 0.03 -6.40
C GLN A 10 1.77 -0.07 -5.15
N ILE A 11 2.39 -0.37 -4.02
CA ILE A 11 1.65 -0.48 -2.77
C ILE A 11 1.11 0.88 -2.37
N GLY A 12 1.92 1.92 -2.51
CA GLY A 12 1.47 3.27 -2.17
C GLY A 12 0.33 3.74 -3.05
N GLU A 13 0.43 3.45 -4.34
CA GLU A 13 -0.63 3.83 -5.26
C GLU A 13 -1.92 3.08 -4.93
N TYR A 14 -1.80 1.82 -4.54
CA TYR A 14 -2.97 1.03 -4.16
C TYR A 14 -3.64 1.64 -2.94
N VAL A 15 -2.85 2.03 -1.95
CA VAL A 15 -3.39 2.68 -0.76
C VAL A 15 -4.13 3.96 -1.14
N ARG A 16 -3.52 4.75 -2.01
CA ARG A 16 -4.15 6.00 -2.45
C ARG A 16 -5.48 5.74 -3.13
N ILE A 17 -5.51 4.77 -4.04
CA ILE A 17 -6.73 4.46 -4.77
C ILE A 17 -7.82 4.01 -3.81
N CYS A 18 -7.50 3.13 -2.89
CA CYS A 18 -8.48 2.63 -1.94
C CYS A 18 -8.97 3.74 -1.02
N ARG A 19 -8.05 4.63 -0.61
CA ARG A 19 -8.43 5.76 0.23
C ARG A 19 -9.44 6.65 -0.49
N LYS A 20 -9.14 6.97 -1.76
CA LYS A 20 -10.03 7.85 -2.52
C LYS A 20 -11.36 7.20 -2.81
N LYS A 21 -11.35 5.89 -3.07
CA LYS A 21 -12.59 5.17 -3.28
C LYS A 21 -13.48 5.24 -2.05
N GLY A 22 -12.88 5.19 -0.87
CA GLY A 22 -13.62 5.29 0.37
C GLY A 22 -14.05 6.71 0.72
N GLY A 23 -13.59 7.70 -0.05
CA GLY A 23 -13.95 9.09 0.22
C GLY A 23 -13.14 9.74 1.32
N TYR A 24 -11.98 9.20 1.65
CA TYR A 24 -11.18 9.72 2.75
C TYR A 24 -10.07 10.62 2.25
N ARG A 25 -9.76 11.64 3.05
CA ARG A 25 -8.59 12.45 2.81
C ARG A 25 -7.39 11.83 3.52
N GLN A 26 -6.20 12.27 3.14
CA GLN A 26 -4.99 11.74 3.80
C GLN A 26 -5.01 11.97 5.30
N GLU A 27 -5.50 13.15 5.72
CA GLU A 27 -5.59 13.45 7.14
C GLU A 27 -6.50 12.46 7.86
N GLU A 28 -7.60 12.10 7.23
CA GLU A 28 -8.57 11.21 7.84
C GLU A 28 -7.99 9.81 8.01
N LEU A 29 -7.30 9.33 6.99
CA LEU A 29 -6.66 8.02 7.08
C LEU A 29 -5.57 8.06 8.15
N ALA A 30 -4.76 9.10 8.14
CA ALA A 30 -3.67 9.22 9.11
C ALA A 30 -4.20 9.17 10.53
N GLU A 31 -5.26 9.90 10.79
CA GLU A 31 -5.86 9.92 12.11
C GLU A 31 -6.41 8.55 12.47
N GLY A 32 -7.04 7.90 11.50
CA GLY A 32 -7.66 6.59 11.74
C GLY A 32 -6.66 5.50 12.09
N VAL A 33 -5.43 5.61 11.59
CA VAL A 33 -4.39 4.61 11.87
C VAL A 33 -3.27 5.18 12.75
N ASP A 34 -3.50 6.35 13.33
CA ASP A 34 -2.63 6.95 14.35
C ASP A 34 -1.22 7.20 13.86
N VAL A 35 -1.11 7.82 12.70
CA VAL A 35 0.17 8.29 12.19
C VAL A 35 -0.02 9.70 11.66
N SER A 36 1.08 10.36 11.27
CA SER A 36 0.98 11.70 10.73
C SER A 36 0.53 11.69 9.29
N LYS A 37 -0.04 12.81 8.85
CA LYS A 37 -0.41 12.96 7.45
C LYS A 37 0.81 12.78 6.54
N MET A 38 1.96 13.29 6.98
CA MET A 38 3.17 13.16 6.18
C MET A 38 3.56 11.70 5.99
N THR A 39 3.36 10.88 7.01
CA THR A 39 3.62 9.46 6.88
C THR A 39 2.76 8.85 5.78
N ILE A 40 1.48 9.16 5.76
CA ILE A 40 0.58 8.65 4.73
C ILE A 40 1.00 9.18 3.36
N SER A 41 1.34 10.46 3.28
CA SER A 41 1.75 11.04 2.00
C SER A 41 2.98 10.34 1.44
N ARG A 42 3.97 10.08 2.29
CA ARG A 42 5.19 9.43 1.85
C ARG A 42 4.94 7.98 1.41
N ILE A 43 4.07 7.30 2.13
CA ILE A 43 3.70 5.94 1.75
C ILE A 43 3.02 5.94 0.38
N GLU A 44 2.07 6.84 0.18
CA GLU A 44 1.33 6.89 -1.07
C GLU A 44 2.21 7.28 -2.25
N ASN A 45 3.27 8.04 -1.98
CA ASN A 45 4.21 8.41 -3.04
C ASN A 45 5.30 7.39 -3.28
N GLY A 46 5.30 6.30 -2.52
CA GLY A 46 6.30 5.26 -2.69
C GLY A 46 7.65 5.62 -2.09
N GLU A 47 7.69 6.61 -1.21
CA GLU A 47 8.95 7.04 -0.61
C GLU A 47 9.33 6.23 0.60
N ASN A 48 8.35 5.73 1.33
CA ASN A 48 8.59 4.98 2.55
C ASN A 48 7.87 3.65 2.51
N ALA A 49 8.52 2.63 3.03
CA ALA A 49 7.84 1.38 3.31
C ALA A 49 7.01 1.54 4.57
N MET A 50 6.08 0.65 4.79
CA MET A 50 5.31 0.63 6.01
C MET A 50 5.44 -0.72 6.67
N SER A 51 5.27 -0.73 8.00
CA SER A 51 5.30 -1.98 8.73
C SER A 51 4.08 -2.81 8.36
N ILE A 52 4.18 -4.12 8.60
CA ILE A 52 3.04 -4.99 8.36
C ILE A 52 1.87 -4.59 9.25
N LEU A 53 2.16 -4.14 10.47
CA LEU A 53 1.11 -3.71 11.37
C LEU A 53 0.36 -2.50 10.80
N LEU A 54 1.09 -1.51 10.32
CA LEU A 54 0.46 -0.33 9.74
C LEU A 54 -0.35 -0.71 8.52
N PHE A 55 0.18 -1.61 7.70
CA PHE A 55 -0.55 -2.05 6.52
C PHE A 55 -1.88 -2.70 6.92
N PHE A 56 -1.86 -3.56 7.94
CA PHE A 56 -3.09 -4.17 8.41
C PHE A 56 -4.08 -3.14 8.94
N GLN A 57 -3.58 -2.13 9.63
CA GLN A 57 -4.44 -1.08 10.14
C GLN A 57 -5.08 -0.28 9.01
N ILE A 58 -4.33 -0.01 7.96
CA ILE A 58 -4.86 0.69 6.79
C ILE A 58 -5.92 -0.15 6.10
N VAL A 59 -5.62 -1.43 5.89
CA VAL A 59 -6.56 -2.35 5.26
C VAL A 59 -7.86 -2.40 6.06
N SER A 60 -7.74 -2.46 7.37
CA SER A 60 -8.92 -2.52 8.24
C SER A 60 -9.71 -1.23 8.18
N PHE A 61 -9.03 -0.09 8.27
CA PHE A 61 -9.70 1.21 8.27
C PHE A 61 -10.43 1.45 6.96
N LEU A 62 -9.80 1.10 5.85
CA LEU A 62 -10.39 1.31 4.53
C LEU A 62 -11.33 0.19 4.11
N ASP A 63 -11.47 -0.83 4.95
CA ASP A 63 -12.35 -1.96 4.68
C ASP A 63 -12.01 -2.63 3.36
N ILE A 64 -10.73 -2.83 3.12
CA ILE A 64 -10.28 -3.51 1.91
C ILE A 64 -10.47 -5.00 2.10
N SER A 65 -11.05 -5.66 1.11
CA SER A 65 -11.35 -7.08 1.20
C SER A 65 -10.08 -7.91 1.13
N GLU A 66 -10.17 -9.12 1.69
CA GLU A 66 -9.06 -10.06 1.64
C GLU A 66 -8.69 -10.39 0.20
N GLU A 67 -9.70 -10.49 -0.65
CA GLU A 67 -9.45 -10.79 -2.05
C GLU A 67 -8.63 -9.72 -2.73
N GLU A 68 -8.90 -8.47 -2.39
CA GLU A 68 -8.15 -7.38 -2.97
C GLU A 68 -6.71 -7.36 -2.47
N VAL A 69 -6.50 -7.68 -1.20
CA VAL A 69 -5.15 -7.76 -0.66
C VAL A 69 -4.37 -8.87 -1.34
N ILE A 70 -5.01 -10.02 -1.53
CA ILE A 70 -4.36 -11.13 -2.20
C ILE A 70 -4.00 -10.77 -3.64
N ARG A 71 -4.90 -10.06 -4.31
CA ARG A 71 -4.65 -9.63 -5.68
C ARG A 71 -3.44 -8.70 -5.75
N LEU A 72 -3.33 -7.80 -4.80
CA LEU A 72 -2.18 -6.92 -4.74
C LEU A 72 -0.88 -7.72 -4.57
N PHE A 73 -0.89 -8.67 -3.65
CA PHE A 73 0.28 -9.52 -3.43
C PHE A 73 0.65 -10.30 -4.69
N ARG A 74 -0.33 -10.82 -5.38
CA ARG A 74 -0.06 -11.58 -6.59
C ARG A 74 0.56 -10.73 -7.67
N ASN A 75 0.09 -9.52 -7.84
CA ASN A 75 0.64 -8.65 -8.86
C ASN A 75 2.09 -8.31 -8.55
N CYS A 76 2.38 -7.97 -7.31
CA CYS A 76 3.75 -7.65 -6.92
C CYS A 76 4.65 -8.87 -7.04
N ASP A 77 4.15 -10.02 -6.64
CA ASP A 77 4.93 -11.25 -6.69
C ASP A 77 5.22 -11.66 -8.12
N LYS A 78 4.22 -11.51 -9.00
CA LYS A 78 4.40 -11.87 -10.39
C LYS A 78 5.51 -11.05 -11.03
N GLU A 79 5.50 -9.76 -10.80
CA GLU A 79 6.54 -8.91 -11.36
C GLU A 79 7.91 -9.28 -10.79
N CYS A 80 7.96 -9.58 -9.52
CA CYS A 80 9.20 -9.97 -8.88
C CYS A 80 9.73 -11.26 -9.48
N ARG A 81 8.85 -12.23 -9.69
CA ARG A 81 9.26 -13.50 -10.27
C ARG A 81 9.80 -13.32 -11.68
N GLU A 82 9.11 -12.53 -12.47
CA GLU A 82 9.55 -12.32 -13.85
C GLU A 82 10.90 -11.63 -13.89
N ALA A 83 11.09 -10.64 -13.02
CA ALA A 83 12.34 -9.91 -13.00
C ALA A 83 13.51 -10.77 -12.53
N GLN A 84 13.25 -11.71 -11.64
CA GLN A 84 14.30 -12.54 -11.07
C GLN A 84 14.40 -13.90 -11.69
N GLY A 85 13.48 -14.23 -12.59
CA GLY A 85 13.55 -15.48 -13.30
C GLY A 85 13.23 -16.72 -12.51
N TRP A 86 12.45 -16.59 -11.40
CA TRP A 86 12.11 -17.79 -10.67
C TRP A 86 10.62 -18.14 -10.83
N ARG A 87 10.31 -19.30 -10.32
CA ARG A 87 9.02 -19.92 -10.64
C ARG A 87 8.13 -20.06 -9.49
#